data_d1078d28144ca82f9dcfcabee35481ea
#
_entry.id   d1078d28144ca82f9dcfcabee35481ea
#
_cell.length_a   1.000
_cell.length_b   1.000
_cell.length_c   1.000
_cell.angle_alpha   90.00
_cell.angle_beta   90.00
_cell.angle_gamma   90.00
#
_symmetry.space_group_name_H-M   'P 1'
#
loop_
_entity.id
_entity.type
_entity.pdbx_description
1 polymer ?
#
loop_
_entity_poly.entity_id
_entity_poly.type
_entity_poly.pdbx_seq_one_letter_code
_entity_poly.pdbx_strand_id
1 'polypeptide(L)'
;MKHCPGRLPGEKRKRACMNPLVVIPTYISSRHSVPSDRNDAVVYDHTTPLMSEGELPRCLKSLNRVRGVGAVAVLVAAERGIEQQAAEKVREIASRFPLLSIMVVTAGELDIVRRRFEQLRLGRLEFEIGLSGYSAIRNLGLVLANILGFDSIVFIDDDEVIDDASFLEKGMYGLGKLTRRGIPILAKSGYYLNAEGNCHSLSQDKWYNRYWNQGRAFNQWIDQALAGPRLSRSNHVCGGCLALHKEAFKRLSFDPWIPRGEDLDYLLNLRMYGSDIWFDNKWCLRHLPPKGISEGRRFRQDIFRWLYEFRKMEYSRTQIDLQQVKPSSLEPYPGPFLQPGIEKRIRKTAKLRSIGRPDGKEYRKAAKAVATEASEYARRNCTRYFEFQYVWPEIMVRTEGDSILRNALLRSVVLCSEEGVIEPPAEQMMTASIDAGLTKEVRLNVSE
;
A
#
# COMPACT_ATOMS: atom_id res chain seq x y z
N MET A 1 7.23 38.64 -49.43
CA MET A 1 7.33 39.08 -48.03
C MET A 1 5.97 38.95 -47.39
N LYS A 2 5.71 37.91 -46.61
CA LYS A 2 4.51 37.71 -45.79
C LYS A 2 4.92 37.63 -44.32
N HIS A 3 4.47 38.60 -43.54
CA HIS A 3 4.68 38.71 -42.12
C HIS A 3 3.99 37.55 -41.37
N CYS A 4 4.76 36.78 -40.58
CA CYS A 4 4.21 35.94 -39.50
C CYS A 4 3.97 36.82 -38.28
N PRO A 5 2.82 36.75 -37.61
CA PRO A 5 2.62 37.45 -36.35
C PRO A 5 3.36 36.71 -35.22
N GLY A 6 4.08 37.51 -34.41
CA GLY A 6 4.90 37.07 -33.31
C GLY A 6 4.12 36.36 -32.21
N ARG A 7 4.70 35.29 -31.71
CA ARG A 7 4.30 34.66 -30.47
C ARG A 7 4.62 35.58 -29.28
N LEU A 8 3.62 35.88 -28.48
CA LEU A 8 3.81 36.52 -27.17
C LEU A 8 4.60 35.62 -26.24
N PRO A 9 5.62 36.10 -25.53
CA PRO A 9 6.36 35.32 -24.56
C PRO A 9 5.61 35.32 -23.22
N GLY A 10 5.40 34.11 -22.63
CA GLY A 10 5.27 34.02 -21.19
C GLY A 10 3.93 33.61 -20.61
N GLU A 11 3.21 32.64 -21.15
CA GLU A 11 2.36 31.81 -20.28
C GLU A 11 3.17 30.61 -19.75
N LYS A 12 3.70 30.78 -18.53
CA LYS A 12 4.13 29.65 -17.74
C LYS A 12 2.87 28.77 -17.50
N ARG A 13 2.73 27.66 -18.26
CA ARG A 13 1.76 26.64 -17.95
C ARG A 13 1.89 26.33 -16.45
N LYS A 14 0.91 26.72 -15.63
CA LYS A 14 0.76 26.22 -14.27
C LYS A 14 0.75 24.69 -14.41
N ARG A 15 1.83 24.05 -13.96
CA ARG A 15 1.89 22.59 -13.87
C ARG A 15 0.72 22.18 -12.99
N ALA A 16 -0.24 21.45 -13.52
CA ALA A 16 -1.27 20.84 -12.70
C ALA A 16 -0.53 20.01 -11.63
N CYS A 17 -0.62 20.44 -10.39
CA CYS A 17 -0.05 19.72 -9.26
C CYS A 17 -0.95 18.51 -9.08
N MET A 18 -0.42 17.28 -9.17
CA MET A 18 -1.19 16.08 -8.86
C MET A 18 -1.60 16.17 -7.40
N ASN A 19 -2.91 16.02 -7.14
CA ASN A 19 -3.46 15.96 -5.80
C ASN A 19 -3.82 14.49 -5.51
N PRO A 20 -3.01 13.75 -4.73
CA PRO A 20 -3.28 12.34 -4.45
C PRO A 20 -4.37 12.18 -3.40
N LEU A 21 -5.12 11.06 -3.48
CA LEU A 21 -5.84 10.55 -2.32
C LEU A 21 -4.82 9.96 -1.36
N VAL A 22 -4.76 10.47 -0.13
CA VAL A 22 -3.98 9.85 0.96
C VAL A 22 -4.85 8.78 1.61
N VAL A 23 -4.36 7.54 1.70
CA VAL A 23 -5.09 6.41 2.29
C VAL A 23 -4.35 5.92 3.53
N ILE A 24 -5.06 5.85 4.65
CA ILE A 24 -4.55 5.44 5.95
C ILE A 24 -5.41 4.28 6.48
N PRO A 25 -4.93 3.01 6.38
CA PRO A 25 -5.56 1.91 7.08
C PRO A 25 -5.33 2.03 8.60
N THR A 26 -6.36 1.71 9.40
CA THR A 26 -6.22 1.59 10.86
C THR A 26 -7.02 0.39 11.37
N TYR A 27 -6.47 -0.33 12.34
CA TYR A 27 -7.10 -1.53 12.89
C TYR A 27 -7.45 -1.35 14.37
N ILE A 28 -8.75 -1.45 14.69
CA ILE A 28 -9.29 -1.29 16.03
C ILE A 28 -9.68 -2.66 16.60
N SER A 29 -9.21 -2.98 17.82
CA SER A 29 -9.55 -4.20 18.55
C SER A 29 -10.25 -3.90 19.87
N SER A 30 -10.98 -4.89 20.40
CA SER A 30 -11.69 -4.76 21.67
C SER A 30 -10.76 -4.66 22.88
N ARG A 31 -9.56 -5.28 22.81
CA ARG A 31 -8.58 -5.36 23.91
C ARG A 31 -7.16 -5.21 23.39
N HIS A 32 -6.21 -4.97 24.31
CA HIS A 32 -4.77 -5.16 24.08
C HIS A 32 -4.44 -6.66 23.88
N SER A 33 -5.07 -7.31 22.94
CA SER A 33 -4.80 -8.70 22.66
C SER A 33 -3.84 -8.82 21.49
N VAL A 34 -2.71 -9.45 21.74
CA VAL A 34 -1.96 -10.10 20.67
C VAL A 34 -2.96 -11.05 19.99
N PRO A 35 -3.19 -10.95 18.68
CA PRO A 35 -4.14 -11.80 17.99
C PRO A 35 -3.94 -13.27 18.33
N SER A 36 -5.03 -13.96 18.70
CA SER A 36 -4.98 -15.35 19.12
C SER A 36 -4.58 -16.28 17.96
N ASP A 37 -3.99 -17.44 18.27
CA ASP A 37 -3.45 -18.46 17.36
C ASP A 37 -4.42 -19.02 16.29
N ARG A 38 -5.62 -18.47 16.11
CA ARG A 38 -6.69 -19.15 15.35
C ARG A 38 -6.65 -19.05 13.83
N ASN A 39 -5.87 -18.11 13.25
CA ASN A 39 -5.61 -18.12 11.81
C ASN A 39 -4.28 -17.42 11.55
N ASP A 40 -3.24 -18.17 11.29
CA ASP A 40 -1.89 -17.65 10.99
C ASP A 40 -1.80 -16.84 9.69
N ALA A 41 -2.86 -16.80 8.88
CA ALA A 41 -2.86 -16.20 7.55
C ALA A 41 -3.19 -14.70 7.52
N VAL A 42 -3.86 -14.14 8.53
CA VAL A 42 -4.23 -12.71 8.56
C VAL A 42 -4.03 -12.17 9.96
N VAL A 43 -2.85 -11.67 10.25
CA VAL A 43 -2.55 -11.02 11.53
C VAL A 43 -1.91 -9.68 11.26
N TYR A 44 -2.61 -8.60 11.59
CA TYR A 44 -2.02 -7.27 11.63
C TYR A 44 -0.86 -7.23 12.63
N ASP A 45 0.19 -6.50 12.32
CA ASP A 45 1.38 -6.41 13.17
C ASP A 45 1.08 -5.83 14.54
N HIS A 46 0.14 -4.91 14.59
CA HIS A 46 -0.38 -4.30 15.81
C HIS A 46 -1.85 -3.95 15.66
N THR A 47 -2.51 -3.72 16.76
CA THR A 47 -3.90 -3.32 16.82
C THR A 47 -4.02 -2.16 17.79
N THR A 48 -4.90 -1.20 17.51
CA THR A 48 -5.26 -0.16 18.45
C THR A 48 -6.45 -0.60 19.27
N PRO A 49 -6.33 -0.75 20.59
CA PRO A 49 -7.46 -1.07 21.45
C PRO A 49 -8.51 0.02 21.41
N LEU A 50 -9.79 -0.35 21.51
CA LEU A 50 -10.91 0.60 21.46
C LEU A 50 -10.77 1.72 22.50
N MET A 51 -10.29 1.40 23.70
CA MET A 51 -10.13 2.35 24.82
C MET A 51 -8.79 3.09 24.83
N SER A 52 -7.91 2.84 23.87
CA SER A 52 -6.60 3.50 23.75
C SER A 52 -6.65 4.56 22.65
N GLU A 53 -5.96 5.67 22.79
CA GLU A 53 -5.90 6.68 21.73
C GLU A 53 -5.25 6.14 20.45
N GLY A 54 -4.24 5.28 20.58
CA GLY A 54 -3.50 4.67 19.47
C GLY A 54 -2.57 5.64 18.72
N GLU A 55 -2.19 5.25 17.54
CA GLU A 55 -1.18 5.93 16.72
C GLU A 55 -1.79 6.92 15.73
N LEU A 56 -3.01 6.70 15.27
CA LEU A 56 -3.70 7.50 14.25
C LEU A 56 -3.71 9.02 14.54
N PRO A 57 -3.98 9.51 15.78
CA PRO A 57 -3.94 10.94 16.07
C PRO A 57 -2.57 11.56 15.79
N ARG A 58 -1.49 10.84 16.09
CA ARG A 58 -0.12 11.28 15.84
C ARG A 58 0.17 11.34 14.35
N CYS A 59 -0.27 10.36 13.59
CA CYS A 59 -0.17 10.31 12.14
C CYS A 59 -0.90 11.51 11.51
N LEU A 60 -2.18 11.72 11.82
CA LEU A 60 -2.98 12.84 11.32
C LEU A 60 -2.41 14.20 11.72
N LYS A 61 -1.90 14.35 12.96
CA LYS A 61 -1.23 15.57 13.40
C LYS A 61 0.01 15.90 12.57
N SER A 62 0.76 14.89 12.16
CA SER A 62 1.91 15.08 11.28
C SER A 62 1.48 15.45 9.87
N LEU A 63 0.46 14.79 9.34
CA LEU A 63 -0.09 15.02 8.02
C LEU A 63 -0.71 16.43 7.90
N ASN A 64 -1.32 16.95 8.95
CA ASN A 64 -1.88 18.30 8.99
C ASN A 64 -0.86 19.42 8.75
N ARG A 65 0.44 19.11 8.83
CA ARG A 65 1.55 20.05 8.53
C ARG A 65 2.11 19.90 7.12
N VAL A 66 1.66 18.89 6.39
CA VAL A 66 2.14 18.61 5.03
C VAL A 66 1.40 19.51 4.03
N ARG A 67 2.15 20.14 3.13
CA ARG A 67 1.58 20.98 2.07
C ARG A 67 0.90 20.16 0.99
N GLY A 68 -0.27 20.63 0.53
CA GLY A 68 -0.97 20.05 -0.61
C GLY A 68 -1.73 18.76 -0.28
N VAL A 69 -2.07 18.52 0.98
CA VAL A 69 -3.03 17.46 1.34
C VAL A 69 -4.42 17.91 0.93
N GLY A 70 -5.02 17.22 -0.06
CA GLY A 70 -6.38 17.52 -0.52
C GLY A 70 -7.44 16.65 0.16
N ALA A 71 -7.30 15.34 0.06
CA ALA A 71 -8.25 14.39 0.62
C ALA A 71 -7.54 13.23 1.31
N VAL A 72 -8.11 12.78 2.41
CA VAL A 72 -7.61 11.66 3.22
C VAL A 72 -8.74 10.63 3.37
N ALA A 73 -8.48 9.36 3.09
CA ALA A 73 -9.38 8.26 3.38
C ALA A 73 -8.79 7.41 4.52
N VAL A 74 -9.46 7.41 5.68
CA VAL A 74 -9.12 6.53 6.79
C VAL A 74 -9.98 5.28 6.69
N LEU A 75 -9.34 4.12 6.42
CA LEU A 75 -10.02 2.83 6.26
C LEU A 75 -10.01 2.09 7.60
N VAL A 76 -11.20 1.92 8.19
CA VAL A 76 -11.34 1.39 9.54
C VAL A 76 -11.59 -0.11 9.50
N ALA A 77 -10.55 -0.90 9.71
CA ALA A 77 -10.67 -2.30 10.03
C ALA A 77 -11.01 -2.46 11.52
N ALA A 78 -12.02 -3.22 11.86
CA ALA A 78 -12.45 -3.45 13.23
C ALA A 78 -12.55 -4.93 13.56
N GLU A 79 -12.28 -5.29 14.81
CA GLU A 79 -12.62 -6.61 15.32
C GLU A 79 -14.16 -6.81 15.26
N ARG A 80 -14.57 -8.03 15.00
CA ARG A 80 -15.99 -8.36 14.88
C ARG A 80 -16.77 -8.03 16.15
N GLY A 81 -17.89 -7.29 16.00
CA GLY A 81 -18.79 -6.90 17.07
C GLY A 81 -18.50 -5.54 17.70
N ILE A 82 -17.45 -4.83 17.26
CA ILE A 82 -17.13 -3.45 17.71
C ILE A 82 -17.07 -2.45 16.55
N GLU A 83 -17.58 -2.83 15.37
CA GLU A 83 -17.45 -2.04 14.15
C GLU A 83 -18.01 -0.62 14.30
N GLN A 84 -19.17 -0.49 14.96
CA GLN A 84 -19.79 0.82 15.20
C GLN A 84 -18.95 1.68 16.16
N GLN A 85 -18.52 1.11 17.29
CA GLN A 85 -17.69 1.85 18.27
C GLN A 85 -16.34 2.25 17.67
N ALA A 86 -15.75 1.39 16.84
CA ALA A 86 -14.52 1.70 16.11
C ALA A 86 -14.74 2.86 15.11
N ALA A 87 -15.87 2.87 14.41
CA ALA A 87 -16.25 3.94 13.50
C ALA A 87 -16.44 5.28 14.23
N GLU A 88 -17.18 5.28 15.36
CA GLU A 88 -17.40 6.45 16.19
C GLU A 88 -16.08 7.03 16.72
N LYS A 89 -15.21 6.16 17.26
CA LYS A 89 -13.88 6.53 17.73
C LYS A 89 -13.05 7.21 16.64
N VAL A 90 -12.98 6.61 15.44
CA VAL A 90 -12.17 7.18 14.36
C VAL A 90 -12.76 8.46 13.81
N ARG A 91 -14.09 8.61 13.76
CA ARG A 91 -14.75 9.88 13.40
C ARG A 91 -14.45 10.97 14.44
N GLU A 92 -14.48 10.64 15.73
CA GLU A 92 -14.08 11.58 16.80
C GLU A 92 -12.60 12.00 16.64
N ILE A 93 -11.69 11.06 16.37
CA ILE A 93 -10.29 11.41 16.11
C ILE A 93 -10.17 12.33 14.88
N ALA A 94 -10.86 12.01 13.79
CA ALA A 94 -10.82 12.78 12.55
C ALA A 94 -11.35 14.22 12.76
N SER A 95 -12.39 14.41 13.56
CA SER A 95 -12.98 15.74 13.84
C SER A 95 -12.03 16.72 14.54
N ARG A 96 -10.95 16.21 15.15
CA ARG A 96 -9.90 17.05 15.77
C ARG A 96 -8.98 17.73 14.73
N PHE A 97 -9.10 17.39 13.43
CA PHE A 97 -8.24 17.87 12.35
C PHE A 97 -9.04 18.59 11.25
N PRO A 98 -9.65 19.76 11.54
CA PRO A 98 -10.57 20.46 10.63
C PRO A 98 -9.93 20.93 9.32
N LEU A 99 -8.61 21.03 9.26
CA LEU A 99 -7.89 21.44 8.06
C LEU A 99 -7.68 20.28 7.06
N LEU A 100 -7.98 19.05 7.46
CA LEU A 100 -7.90 17.87 6.60
C LEU A 100 -9.31 17.43 6.17
N SER A 101 -9.53 17.28 4.88
CA SER A 101 -10.76 16.66 4.36
C SER A 101 -10.65 15.13 4.56
N ILE A 102 -11.17 14.63 5.68
CA ILE A 102 -11.05 13.22 6.07
C ILE A 102 -12.35 12.47 5.81
N MET A 103 -12.29 11.48 4.95
CA MET A 103 -13.35 10.49 4.73
C MET A 103 -13.06 9.27 5.61
N VAL A 104 -13.99 8.90 6.48
CA VAL A 104 -13.88 7.72 7.34
C VAL A 104 -14.69 6.59 6.72
N VAL A 105 -13.99 5.58 6.20
CA VAL A 105 -14.57 4.44 5.52
C VAL A 105 -14.65 3.25 6.48
N THR A 106 -15.85 2.82 6.78
CA THR A 106 -16.18 1.78 7.76
C THR A 106 -16.92 0.61 7.10
N ALA A 107 -17.36 -0.34 7.87
CA ALA A 107 -18.23 -1.44 7.37
C ALA A 107 -19.47 -0.91 6.66
N GLY A 108 -20.03 0.22 7.09
CA GLY A 108 -21.21 0.82 6.46
C GLY A 108 -20.94 1.28 5.02
N GLU A 109 -19.86 2.01 4.80
CA GLU A 109 -19.44 2.44 3.47
C GLU A 109 -19.05 1.24 2.59
N LEU A 110 -18.36 0.25 3.16
CA LEU A 110 -18.01 -0.99 2.46
C LEU A 110 -19.25 -1.76 1.99
N ASP A 111 -20.32 -1.81 2.80
CA ASP A 111 -21.56 -2.47 2.40
C ASP A 111 -22.28 -1.76 1.25
N ILE A 112 -22.13 -0.43 1.13
CA ILE A 112 -22.61 0.32 -0.03
C ILE A 112 -21.81 -0.07 -1.28
N VAL A 113 -20.48 -0.14 -1.17
CA VAL A 113 -19.60 -0.57 -2.26
C VAL A 113 -19.95 -1.99 -2.72
N ARG A 114 -20.14 -2.93 -1.80
CA ARG A 114 -20.49 -4.32 -2.09
C ARG A 114 -21.83 -4.45 -2.80
N ARG A 115 -22.87 -3.80 -2.29
CA ARG A 115 -24.18 -3.78 -2.95
C ARG A 115 -24.10 -3.21 -4.36
N ARG A 116 -23.29 -2.19 -4.56
CA ARG A 116 -23.08 -1.63 -5.90
C ARG A 116 -22.34 -2.59 -6.82
N PHE A 117 -21.37 -3.33 -6.32
CA PHE A 117 -20.68 -4.38 -7.09
C PHE A 117 -21.63 -5.47 -7.56
N GLU A 118 -22.57 -5.90 -6.70
CA GLU A 118 -23.62 -6.86 -7.10
C GLU A 118 -24.52 -6.29 -8.21
N GLN A 119 -24.94 -5.01 -8.09
CA GLN A 119 -25.73 -4.34 -9.13
C GLN A 119 -24.97 -4.21 -10.45
N LEU A 120 -23.65 -3.97 -10.39
CA LEU A 120 -22.74 -3.92 -11.52
C LEU A 120 -22.34 -5.33 -12.02
N ARG A 121 -22.87 -6.42 -11.44
CA ARG A 121 -22.52 -7.81 -11.78
C ARG A 121 -21.02 -8.13 -11.68
N LEU A 122 -20.33 -7.52 -10.72
CA LEU A 122 -18.91 -7.76 -10.43
C LEU A 122 -18.69 -8.91 -9.44
N GLY A 123 -19.74 -9.46 -8.85
CA GLY A 123 -19.67 -10.47 -7.80
C GLY A 123 -19.47 -9.87 -6.42
N ARG A 124 -19.25 -10.74 -5.42
CA ARG A 124 -19.18 -10.30 -4.01
C ARG A 124 -17.82 -9.77 -3.59
N LEU A 125 -16.74 -10.27 -4.15
CA LEU A 125 -15.34 -9.81 -3.95
C LEU A 125 -14.96 -9.48 -2.49
N GLU A 126 -15.58 -10.16 -1.52
CA GLU A 126 -15.46 -9.83 -0.08
C GLU A 126 -14.05 -10.07 0.46
N PHE A 127 -13.37 -11.06 -0.12
CA PHE A 127 -12.01 -11.41 0.25
C PHE A 127 -10.98 -10.52 -0.45
N GLU A 128 -11.27 -10.10 -1.67
CA GLU A 128 -10.35 -9.36 -2.53
C GLU A 128 -10.35 -7.86 -2.26
N ILE A 129 -11.53 -7.31 -1.87
CA ILE A 129 -11.73 -5.87 -1.63
C ILE A 129 -12.54 -5.71 -0.34
N GLY A 130 -11.91 -5.20 0.70
CA GLY A 130 -12.57 -5.12 2.01
C GLY A 130 -11.73 -4.47 3.10
N LEU A 131 -12.22 -4.53 4.33
CA LEU A 131 -11.56 -3.99 5.52
C LEU A 131 -10.85 -5.09 6.34
N SER A 132 -10.64 -6.27 5.79
CA SER A 132 -9.97 -7.38 6.47
C SER A 132 -8.83 -7.91 5.62
N GLY A 133 -7.61 -7.82 6.14
CA GLY A 133 -6.38 -8.23 5.46
C GLY A 133 -5.65 -7.07 4.77
N TYR A 134 -4.33 -7.13 4.78
CA TYR A 134 -3.47 -6.05 4.26
C TYR A 134 -3.75 -5.70 2.80
N SER A 135 -3.85 -6.71 1.92
CA SER A 135 -4.08 -6.48 0.50
C SER A 135 -5.51 -6.03 0.20
N ALA A 136 -6.51 -6.63 0.87
CA ALA A 136 -7.92 -6.28 0.64
C ALA A 136 -8.22 -4.82 1.00
N ILE A 137 -7.65 -4.33 2.11
CA ILE A 137 -7.83 -2.94 2.54
C ILE A 137 -7.12 -1.96 1.59
N ARG A 138 -5.93 -2.32 1.08
CA ARG A 138 -5.26 -1.52 0.05
C ARG A 138 -6.03 -1.54 -1.27
N ASN A 139 -6.57 -2.69 -1.69
CA ASN A 139 -7.44 -2.78 -2.86
C ASN A 139 -8.69 -1.91 -2.74
N LEU A 140 -9.30 -1.87 -1.55
CA LEU A 140 -10.39 -0.94 -1.29
C LEU A 140 -9.94 0.52 -1.49
N GLY A 141 -8.76 0.89 -0.99
CA GLY A 141 -8.17 2.22 -1.23
C GLY A 141 -8.01 2.55 -2.71
N LEU A 142 -7.55 1.58 -3.53
CA LEU A 142 -7.43 1.76 -4.99
C LEU A 142 -8.80 1.98 -5.65
N VAL A 143 -9.80 1.20 -5.25
CA VAL A 143 -11.17 1.34 -5.75
C VAL A 143 -11.77 2.69 -5.38
N LEU A 144 -11.57 3.16 -4.13
CA LEU A 144 -12.03 4.48 -3.69
C LEU A 144 -11.38 5.61 -4.51
N ALA A 145 -10.07 5.54 -4.74
CA ALA A 145 -9.37 6.52 -5.58
C ALA A 145 -9.94 6.56 -7.00
N ASN A 146 -10.29 5.39 -7.55
CA ASN A 146 -10.91 5.28 -8.88
C ASN A 146 -12.32 5.86 -8.94
N ILE A 147 -13.18 5.53 -7.96
CA ILE A 147 -14.56 6.05 -7.85
C ILE A 147 -14.55 7.58 -7.72
N LEU A 148 -13.65 8.11 -6.91
CA LEU A 148 -13.54 9.53 -6.62
C LEU A 148 -12.80 10.32 -7.72
N GLY A 149 -12.18 9.63 -8.68
CA GLY A 149 -11.51 10.24 -9.85
C GLY A 149 -10.11 10.78 -9.56
N PHE A 150 -9.41 10.27 -8.55
CA PHE A 150 -8.03 10.68 -8.27
C PHE A 150 -7.04 10.10 -9.28
N ASP A 151 -6.09 10.93 -9.72
CA ASP A 151 -5.02 10.50 -10.64
C ASP A 151 -3.89 9.74 -9.95
N SER A 152 -3.82 9.83 -8.63
CA SER A 152 -2.78 9.18 -7.83
C SER A 152 -3.27 8.89 -6.41
N ILE A 153 -2.61 7.96 -5.76
CA ILE A 153 -2.84 7.57 -4.36
C ILE A 153 -1.52 7.52 -3.62
N VAL A 154 -1.53 7.89 -2.35
CA VAL A 154 -0.41 7.72 -1.42
C VAL A 154 -0.89 6.94 -0.22
N PHE A 155 -0.27 5.81 0.04
CA PHE A 155 -0.50 5.03 1.26
C PHE A 155 0.43 5.51 2.37
N ILE A 156 -0.15 5.64 3.57
CA ILE A 156 0.53 5.94 4.83
C ILE A 156 -0.08 5.02 5.87
N ASP A 157 0.73 4.37 6.72
CA ASP A 157 0.20 3.55 7.81
C ASP A 157 -0.05 4.42 9.07
N ASP A 158 -0.97 4.02 9.96
CA ASP A 158 -1.43 4.86 11.07
C ASP A 158 -0.36 5.07 12.16
N ASP A 159 0.69 4.25 12.19
CA ASP A 159 1.85 4.36 13.09
C ASP A 159 3.02 5.18 12.50
N GLU A 160 2.79 5.85 11.39
CA GLU A 160 3.79 6.65 10.70
C GLU A 160 3.68 8.16 10.99
N VAL A 161 4.81 8.85 10.95
CA VAL A 161 4.92 10.29 11.22
C VAL A 161 5.70 10.97 10.10
N ILE A 162 5.16 12.06 9.59
CA ILE A 162 5.76 12.85 8.53
C ILE A 162 6.41 14.09 9.14
N ASP A 163 7.74 14.16 9.05
CA ASP A 163 8.49 15.33 9.54
C ASP A 163 8.66 16.42 8.46
N ASP A 164 8.50 16.08 7.20
CA ASP A 164 8.76 16.96 6.05
C ASP A 164 7.47 17.53 5.46
N ALA A 165 7.26 18.83 5.57
CA ALA A 165 6.12 19.53 5.00
C ALA A 165 6.02 19.40 3.44
N SER A 166 7.09 19.04 2.75
CA SER A 166 7.10 18.79 1.29
C SER A 166 6.91 17.31 0.92
N PHE A 167 6.46 16.47 1.84
CA PHE A 167 6.32 15.04 1.65
C PHE A 167 5.53 14.65 0.40
N LEU A 168 4.34 15.23 0.18
CA LEU A 168 3.53 14.95 -1.00
C LEU A 168 4.18 15.47 -2.29
N GLU A 169 4.80 16.64 -2.27
CA GLU A 169 5.55 17.16 -3.42
C GLU A 169 6.67 16.21 -3.84
N LYS A 170 7.36 15.62 -2.86
CA LYS A 170 8.39 14.60 -3.09
C LYS A 170 7.77 13.28 -3.58
N GLY A 171 6.66 12.84 -3.00
CA GLY A 171 5.93 11.66 -3.45
C GLY A 171 5.50 11.77 -4.92
N MET A 172 4.97 12.93 -5.31
CA MET A 172 4.51 13.20 -6.67
C MET A 172 5.64 13.52 -7.67
N TYR A 173 6.89 13.72 -7.19
CA TYR A 173 8.01 14.04 -8.08
C TYR A 173 8.27 12.92 -9.09
N GLY A 174 8.09 13.23 -10.37
CA GLY A 174 8.29 12.29 -11.48
C GLY A 174 7.19 11.26 -11.69
N LEU A 175 6.24 11.12 -10.76
CA LEU A 175 5.11 10.20 -10.92
C LEU A 175 4.28 10.58 -12.17
N GLY A 176 3.84 9.60 -12.96
CA GLY A 176 3.12 9.81 -14.22
C GLY A 176 3.98 10.35 -15.37
N LYS A 177 5.30 10.51 -15.18
CA LYS A 177 6.22 10.99 -16.23
C LYS A 177 7.07 9.86 -16.79
N LEU A 178 7.69 10.13 -17.94
CA LEU A 178 8.66 9.25 -18.55
C LEU A 178 10.08 9.59 -18.07
N THR A 179 10.88 8.57 -17.86
CA THR A 179 12.33 8.71 -17.71
C THR A 179 12.95 9.18 -19.03
N ARG A 180 14.25 9.53 -19.02
CA ARG A 180 14.98 9.86 -20.24
C ARG A 180 15.00 8.73 -21.28
N ARG A 181 14.76 7.48 -20.86
CA ARG A 181 14.69 6.29 -21.72
C ARG A 181 13.27 5.93 -22.13
N GLY A 182 12.28 6.82 -21.90
CA GLY A 182 10.89 6.57 -22.24
C GLY A 182 10.16 5.60 -21.31
N ILE A 183 10.71 5.21 -20.16
CA ILE A 183 10.09 4.29 -19.21
C ILE A 183 9.15 5.10 -18.29
N PRO A 184 7.87 4.73 -18.17
CA PRO A 184 6.95 5.44 -17.30
C PRO A 184 7.23 5.19 -15.82
N ILE A 185 7.08 6.23 -15.00
CA ILE A 185 7.17 6.17 -13.54
C ILE A 185 5.75 6.10 -13.01
N LEU A 186 5.20 4.90 -12.88
CA LEU A 186 3.80 4.69 -12.47
C LEU A 186 3.64 4.34 -10.99
N ALA A 187 4.72 3.95 -10.34
CA ALA A 187 4.74 3.64 -8.92
C ALA A 187 6.06 4.08 -8.29
N LYS A 188 6.00 4.61 -7.08
CA LYS A 188 7.16 5.07 -6.32
C LYS A 188 7.08 4.59 -4.88
N SER A 189 8.23 4.21 -4.32
CA SER A 189 8.40 3.98 -2.89
C SER A 189 9.47 4.88 -2.33
N GLY A 190 9.22 5.41 -1.15
CA GLY A 190 10.23 6.00 -0.29
C GLY A 190 10.84 4.97 0.66
N TYR A 191 11.31 5.43 1.82
CA TYR A 191 11.88 4.59 2.86
C TYR A 191 11.49 5.06 4.26
N TYR A 192 11.65 4.15 5.22
CA TYR A 192 11.35 4.40 6.63
C TYR A 192 12.58 4.83 7.41
N LEU A 193 12.37 5.76 8.33
CA LEU A 193 13.28 6.07 9.42
C LEU A 193 12.68 5.54 10.72
N ASN A 194 13.48 4.94 11.57
CA ASN A 194 13.08 4.58 12.92
C ASN A 194 13.05 5.81 13.87
N ALA A 195 12.79 5.61 15.15
CA ALA A 195 12.75 6.67 16.14
C ALA A 195 14.08 7.46 16.23
N GLU A 196 15.20 6.80 16.00
CA GLU A 196 16.56 7.36 16.03
C GLU A 196 16.96 8.03 14.69
N GLY A 197 16.09 8.01 13.68
CA GLY A 197 16.38 8.55 12.36
C GLY A 197 17.23 7.62 11.47
N ASN A 198 17.31 6.33 11.81
CA ASN A 198 18.06 5.33 11.05
C ASN A 198 17.12 4.54 10.13
N CYS A 199 17.55 4.29 8.90
CA CYS A 199 16.82 3.48 7.90
C CYS A 199 17.21 1.99 7.89
N HIS A 200 18.23 1.59 8.63
CA HIS A 200 18.71 0.23 8.65
C HIS A 200 17.80 -0.69 9.48
N SER A 201 17.60 -1.90 8.98
CA SER A 201 16.99 -2.98 9.74
C SER A 201 17.93 -3.45 10.85
N LEU A 202 17.37 -3.75 12.02
CA LEU A 202 18.13 -4.39 13.10
C LEU A 202 18.57 -5.78 12.62
N SER A 203 19.85 -5.90 12.29
CA SER A 203 20.46 -7.14 11.86
C SER A 203 21.59 -7.51 12.79
N GLN A 204 21.63 -8.75 13.19
CA GLN A 204 22.75 -9.29 13.95
C GLN A 204 23.42 -10.40 13.15
N ASP A 205 24.72 -10.25 12.89
CA ASP A 205 25.56 -11.30 12.30
C ASP A 205 25.85 -12.39 13.31
N LYS A 206 24.83 -13.17 13.65
CA LYS A 206 24.91 -14.32 14.54
C LYS A 206 24.99 -15.62 13.73
N TRP A 207 25.67 -16.62 14.25
CA TRP A 207 25.84 -17.91 13.61
C TRP A 207 24.54 -18.58 13.16
N TYR A 208 23.44 -18.36 13.89
CA TYR A 208 22.12 -18.91 13.54
C TYR A 208 21.44 -18.18 12.37
N ASN A 209 21.94 -17.01 11.93
CA ASN A 209 21.43 -16.25 10.78
C ASN A 209 22.15 -16.56 9.47
N ARG A 210 23.21 -17.38 9.49
CA ARG A 210 24.08 -17.62 8.32
C ARG A 210 23.38 -18.06 7.04
N TYR A 211 22.22 -18.71 7.13
CA TYR A 211 21.45 -19.15 5.97
C TYR A 211 20.32 -18.20 5.58
N TRP A 212 19.95 -17.25 6.47
CA TRP A 212 18.81 -16.40 6.30
C TRP A 212 18.97 -15.09 7.08
N ASN A 213 19.71 -14.14 6.50
CA ASN A 213 19.95 -12.82 7.10
C ASN A 213 19.34 -11.73 6.23
N GLN A 214 18.01 -11.54 6.34
CA GLN A 214 17.28 -10.53 5.58
C GLN A 214 17.73 -9.12 5.91
N GLY A 215 17.92 -8.80 7.19
CA GLY A 215 18.32 -7.47 7.62
C GLY A 215 19.66 -7.04 7.04
N ARG A 216 20.65 -7.94 6.96
CA ARG A 216 21.94 -7.63 6.33
C ARG A 216 21.80 -7.35 4.83
N ALA A 217 21.05 -8.20 4.13
CA ALA A 217 20.82 -8.03 2.69
C ALA A 217 20.04 -6.74 2.40
N PHE A 218 19.03 -6.43 3.22
CA PHE A 218 18.29 -5.19 3.13
C PHE A 218 19.19 -3.97 3.38
N ASN A 219 20.03 -3.99 4.44
CA ASN A 219 20.93 -2.89 4.75
C ASN A 219 21.90 -2.63 3.60
N GLN A 220 22.44 -3.69 3.01
CA GLN A 220 23.28 -3.56 1.81
C GLN A 220 22.53 -2.92 0.63
N TRP A 221 21.27 -3.30 0.41
CA TRP A 221 20.45 -2.73 -0.65
C TRP A 221 20.14 -1.25 -0.40
N ILE A 222 19.71 -0.88 0.82
CA ILE A 222 19.31 0.50 1.12
C ILE A 222 20.49 1.46 1.03
N ASP A 223 21.70 1.04 1.46
CA ASP A 223 22.93 1.84 1.32
C ASP A 223 23.23 2.13 -0.14
N GLN A 224 23.14 1.13 -1.02
CA GLN A 224 23.32 1.31 -2.46
C GLN A 224 22.25 2.22 -3.07
N ALA A 225 21.00 2.05 -2.67
CA ALA A 225 19.87 2.83 -3.16
C ALA A 225 19.97 4.31 -2.74
N LEU A 226 20.39 4.59 -1.50
CA LEU A 226 20.58 5.94 -0.98
C LEU A 226 21.79 6.65 -1.62
N ALA A 227 22.86 5.92 -1.92
CA ALA A 227 24.03 6.44 -2.62
C ALA A 227 23.78 6.68 -4.12
N GLY A 228 22.72 6.11 -4.68
CA GLY A 228 22.35 6.19 -6.07
C GLY A 228 21.67 7.51 -6.48
N PRO A 229 21.17 7.60 -7.73
CA PRO A 229 20.40 8.73 -8.21
C PRO A 229 19.07 8.85 -7.45
N ARG A 230 18.47 10.05 -7.43
CA ARG A 230 17.23 10.31 -6.72
C ARG A 230 16.14 9.27 -7.02
N LEU A 231 15.96 8.92 -8.29
CA LEU A 231 15.04 7.88 -8.73
C LEU A 231 15.84 6.71 -9.32
N SER A 232 15.70 5.55 -8.72
CA SER A 232 16.26 4.28 -9.17
C SER A 232 15.22 3.18 -9.13
N ARG A 233 15.43 2.07 -9.85
CA ARG A 233 14.54 0.91 -9.74
C ARG A 233 14.61 0.33 -8.33
N SER A 234 13.46 0.14 -7.70
CA SER A 234 13.40 -0.38 -6.34
C SER A 234 13.44 -1.90 -6.31
N ASN A 235 14.11 -2.46 -5.32
CA ASN A 235 14.00 -3.88 -4.96
C ASN A 235 13.27 -4.07 -3.63
N HIS A 236 12.79 -2.98 -3.03
CA HIS A 236 12.02 -3.00 -1.79
C HIS A 236 10.92 -1.93 -1.86
N VAL A 237 9.86 -2.16 -1.12
CA VAL A 237 8.72 -1.22 -0.99
C VAL A 237 8.40 -1.03 0.49
N CYS A 238 8.17 0.20 0.86
CA CYS A 238 7.58 0.56 2.14
C CYS A 238 6.09 0.82 1.90
N GLY A 239 5.23 -0.04 2.42
CA GLY A 239 3.78 -0.01 2.17
C GLY A 239 3.11 1.29 2.57
N GLY A 240 3.56 1.92 3.66
CA GLY A 240 3.09 3.22 4.11
C GLY A 240 3.88 4.42 3.54
N CYS A 241 4.84 4.18 2.63
CA CYS A 241 5.49 5.23 1.85
C CYS A 241 5.47 4.86 0.36
N LEU A 242 4.26 4.64 -0.16
CA LEU A 242 3.99 4.13 -1.51
C LEU A 242 3.04 5.07 -2.26
N ALA A 243 3.47 5.55 -3.42
CA ALA A 243 2.65 6.35 -4.33
C ALA A 243 2.40 5.61 -5.64
N LEU A 244 1.14 5.54 -6.05
CA LEU A 244 0.71 4.90 -7.29
C LEU A 244 -0.02 5.88 -8.17
N HIS A 245 0.31 5.90 -9.46
CA HIS A 245 -0.43 6.61 -10.50
C HIS A 245 -1.63 5.77 -10.96
N LYS A 246 -2.69 6.40 -11.44
CA LYS A 246 -3.91 5.70 -11.91
C LYS A 246 -3.63 4.61 -12.94
N GLU A 247 -2.66 4.81 -13.82
CA GLU A 247 -2.26 3.80 -14.80
C GLU A 247 -1.66 2.53 -14.18
N ALA A 248 -1.13 2.61 -12.96
CA ALA A 248 -0.69 1.43 -12.22
C ALA A 248 -1.87 0.76 -11.53
N PHE A 249 -2.60 1.49 -10.68
CA PHE A 249 -3.63 0.89 -9.85
C PHE A 249 -4.90 0.45 -10.61
N LYS A 250 -5.18 1.03 -11.79
CA LYS A 250 -6.23 0.52 -12.67
C LYS A 250 -5.86 -0.81 -13.35
N ARG A 251 -4.57 -1.07 -13.53
CA ARG A 251 -4.09 -2.31 -14.17
C ARG A 251 -3.88 -3.43 -13.19
N LEU A 252 -3.36 -3.13 -11.99
CA LEU A 252 -2.93 -4.15 -11.02
C LEU A 252 -3.48 -3.87 -9.63
N SER A 253 -4.01 -4.93 -9.01
CA SER A 253 -4.38 -4.98 -7.61
C SER A 253 -3.22 -5.44 -6.74
N PHE A 254 -3.34 -5.24 -5.43
CA PHE A 254 -2.61 -6.05 -4.45
C PHE A 254 -3.14 -7.48 -4.45
N ASP A 255 -2.28 -8.44 -4.11
CA ASP A 255 -2.63 -9.86 -4.06
C ASP A 255 -3.33 -10.21 -2.73
N PRO A 256 -4.64 -10.56 -2.74
CA PRO A 256 -5.36 -10.88 -1.51
C PRO A 256 -4.89 -12.16 -0.82
N TRP A 257 -4.22 -13.04 -1.54
CA TRP A 257 -3.79 -14.35 -1.03
C TRP A 257 -2.39 -14.34 -0.43
N ILE A 258 -1.61 -13.26 -0.60
CA ILE A 258 -0.35 -13.17 0.10
C ILE A 258 -0.60 -12.94 1.60
N PRO A 259 -0.03 -13.78 2.48
CA PRO A 259 -0.33 -13.66 3.91
C PRO A 259 0.22 -12.40 4.56
N ARG A 260 1.30 -11.83 3.98
CA ARG A 260 2.02 -10.67 4.46
C ARG A 260 2.97 -10.14 3.39
N GLY A 261 3.35 -8.85 3.48
CA GLY A 261 4.32 -8.22 2.56
C GLY A 261 3.75 -7.97 1.18
N GLU A 262 2.50 -7.60 1.14
CA GLU A 262 1.73 -7.21 -0.05
C GLU A 262 2.40 -6.08 -0.83
N ASP A 263 3.20 -5.28 -0.16
CA ASP A 263 3.98 -4.19 -0.72
C ASP A 263 5.11 -4.70 -1.64
N LEU A 264 5.95 -5.63 -1.16
CA LEU A 264 6.97 -6.25 -1.98
C LEU A 264 6.37 -7.13 -3.06
N ASP A 265 5.29 -7.87 -2.76
CA ASP A 265 4.57 -8.65 -3.75
C ASP A 265 4.01 -7.75 -4.88
N TYR A 266 3.51 -6.56 -4.55
CA TYR A 266 3.06 -5.60 -5.56
C TYR A 266 4.18 -5.15 -6.52
N LEU A 267 5.42 -4.99 -6.01
CA LEU A 267 6.60 -4.74 -6.83
C LEU A 267 6.86 -5.91 -7.79
N LEU A 268 6.81 -7.15 -7.28
CA LEU A 268 7.01 -8.33 -8.12
C LEU A 268 5.93 -8.45 -9.19
N ASN A 269 4.68 -8.18 -8.83
CA ASN A 269 3.56 -8.17 -9.76
C ASN A 269 3.76 -7.11 -10.85
N LEU A 270 4.10 -5.87 -10.48
CA LEU A 270 4.38 -4.83 -11.46
C LEU A 270 5.47 -5.25 -12.45
N ARG A 271 6.53 -5.92 -11.98
CA ARG A 271 7.59 -6.44 -12.86
C ARG A 271 7.10 -7.55 -13.77
N MET A 272 6.29 -8.47 -13.26
CA MET A 272 5.68 -9.53 -14.09
C MET A 272 4.82 -8.94 -15.21
N TYR A 273 4.12 -7.83 -14.94
CA TYR A 273 3.28 -7.13 -15.92
C TYR A 273 4.01 -6.00 -16.68
N GLY A 274 5.34 -6.00 -16.69
CA GLY A 274 6.16 -5.10 -17.53
C GLY A 274 6.34 -3.68 -17.02
N SER A 275 6.04 -3.42 -15.74
CA SER A 275 6.26 -2.14 -15.08
C SER A 275 7.26 -2.26 -13.93
N ASP A 276 7.44 -1.21 -13.14
CA ASP A 276 8.36 -1.23 -11.99
C ASP A 276 7.95 -0.22 -10.93
N ILE A 277 8.47 -0.39 -9.71
CA ILE A 277 8.43 0.64 -8.66
C ILE A 277 9.77 1.37 -8.63
N TRP A 278 9.70 2.69 -8.52
CA TRP A 278 10.86 3.55 -8.44
C TRP A 278 11.13 3.97 -7.00
N PHE A 279 12.34 3.74 -6.51
CA PHE A 279 12.81 4.23 -5.22
C PHE A 279 13.18 5.70 -5.33
N ASP A 280 12.70 6.54 -4.40
CA ASP A 280 13.08 7.95 -4.28
C ASP A 280 13.89 8.17 -3.00
N ASN A 281 15.20 8.39 -3.11
CA ASN A 281 16.09 8.58 -1.97
C ASN A 281 15.92 9.94 -1.24
N LYS A 282 14.93 10.75 -1.64
CA LYS A 282 14.60 12.03 -1.00
C LYS A 282 13.21 11.99 -0.35
N TRP A 283 12.53 10.84 -0.41
CA TRP A 283 11.17 10.69 0.09
C TRP A 283 11.13 9.65 1.22
N CYS A 284 10.89 10.10 2.42
CA CYS A 284 10.87 9.25 3.61
C CYS A 284 9.89 9.77 4.64
N LEU A 285 9.54 8.91 5.56
CA LEU A 285 8.79 9.21 6.77
C LEU A 285 9.32 8.38 7.94
N ARG A 286 8.86 8.66 9.14
CA ARG A 286 9.27 7.94 10.35
C ARG A 286 8.23 6.90 10.71
N HIS A 287 8.65 5.65 10.79
CA HIS A 287 7.83 4.51 11.21
C HIS A 287 8.05 4.24 12.69
N LEU A 288 7.02 4.40 13.49
CA LEU A 288 7.06 4.35 14.96
C LEU A 288 6.03 3.33 15.49
N PRO A 289 6.18 2.04 15.16
CA PRO A 289 5.21 1.02 15.55
C PRO A 289 5.19 0.84 17.08
N PRO A 290 4.03 0.51 17.64
CA PRO A 290 3.97 0.06 19.03
C PRO A 290 4.71 -1.27 19.21
N LYS A 291 4.90 -1.70 20.47
CA LYS A 291 5.56 -2.98 20.73
C LYS A 291 4.82 -4.12 20.02
N GLY A 292 5.50 -4.76 19.10
CA GLY A 292 4.96 -5.82 18.26
C GLY A 292 5.06 -7.23 18.84
N ILE A 293 4.72 -8.21 18.01
CA ILE A 293 4.84 -9.65 18.30
C ILE A 293 6.31 -10.08 18.40
N SER A 294 6.57 -11.24 19.04
CA SER A 294 7.93 -11.79 19.16
C SER A 294 8.57 -12.06 17.79
N GLU A 295 9.90 -11.98 17.73
CA GLU A 295 10.66 -12.24 16.50
C GLU A 295 10.39 -13.65 15.93
N GLY A 296 10.26 -14.66 16.79
CA GLY A 296 9.97 -16.03 16.35
C GLY A 296 8.58 -16.18 15.75
N ARG A 297 7.58 -15.47 16.29
CA ARG A 297 6.23 -15.46 15.74
C ARG A 297 6.20 -14.72 14.39
N ARG A 298 6.86 -13.56 14.29
CA ARG A 298 7.01 -12.82 13.03
C ARG A 298 7.71 -13.67 11.98
N PHE A 299 8.79 -14.37 12.34
CA PHE A 299 9.48 -15.30 11.44
C PHE A 299 8.56 -16.41 10.95
N ARG A 300 7.70 -16.98 11.82
CA ARG A 300 6.72 -18.01 11.43
C ARG A 300 5.71 -17.49 10.41
N GLN A 301 5.27 -16.25 10.53
CA GLN A 301 4.39 -15.60 9.54
C GLN A 301 5.12 -15.32 8.22
N ASP A 302 6.35 -14.82 8.31
CA ASP A 302 7.16 -14.49 7.13
C ASP A 302 7.46 -15.70 6.25
N ILE A 303 7.54 -16.92 6.79
CA ILE A 303 7.79 -18.10 5.97
C ILE A 303 6.65 -18.41 5.01
N PHE A 304 5.39 -18.13 5.37
CA PHE A 304 4.24 -18.28 4.48
C PHE A 304 4.37 -17.35 3.28
N ARG A 305 4.72 -16.08 3.52
CA ARG A 305 4.99 -15.09 2.49
C ARG A 305 6.09 -15.54 1.53
N TRP A 306 7.28 -15.89 2.06
CA TRP A 306 8.43 -16.22 1.23
C TRP A 306 8.21 -17.46 0.35
N LEU A 307 7.52 -18.45 0.87
CA LEU A 307 7.16 -19.65 0.10
C LEU A 307 6.09 -19.31 -0.94
N TYR A 308 5.15 -18.46 -0.60
CA TYR A 308 4.11 -17.99 -1.52
C TYR A 308 4.72 -17.23 -2.71
N GLU A 309 5.53 -16.21 -2.44
CA GLU A 309 6.21 -15.42 -3.48
C GLU A 309 7.11 -16.29 -4.36
N PHE A 310 7.85 -17.21 -3.75
CA PHE A 310 8.69 -18.15 -4.51
C PHE A 310 7.85 -18.99 -5.48
N ARG A 311 6.74 -19.58 -5.03
CA ARG A 311 5.85 -20.38 -5.88
C ARG A 311 5.15 -19.55 -6.93
N LYS A 312 4.73 -18.35 -6.60
CA LYS A 312 4.14 -17.39 -7.53
C LYS A 312 5.11 -17.01 -8.65
N MET A 313 6.38 -16.75 -8.32
CA MET A 313 7.43 -16.50 -9.30
C MET A 313 7.72 -17.74 -10.17
N GLU A 314 7.69 -18.97 -9.61
CA GLU A 314 7.82 -20.17 -10.40
C GLU A 314 6.65 -20.34 -11.39
N TYR A 315 5.42 -20.12 -10.94
CA TYR A 315 4.24 -20.19 -11.78
C TYR A 315 4.27 -19.13 -12.90
N SER A 316 4.65 -17.88 -12.60
CA SER A 316 4.72 -16.82 -13.62
C SER A 316 5.64 -17.16 -14.79
N ARG A 317 6.65 -18.02 -14.59
CA ARG A 317 7.55 -18.49 -15.67
C ARG A 317 6.86 -19.38 -16.70
N THR A 318 5.73 -19.96 -16.35
CA THR A 318 4.92 -20.79 -17.25
C THR A 318 3.90 -19.98 -18.04
N GLN A 319 3.73 -18.70 -17.70
CA GLN A 319 2.77 -17.83 -18.36
C GLN A 319 3.44 -17.03 -19.48
N ILE A 320 2.85 -17.10 -20.67
CA ILE A 320 3.42 -16.53 -21.89
C ILE A 320 3.33 -14.99 -21.94
N ASP A 321 2.35 -14.42 -21.25
CA ASP A 321 2.02 -13.00 -21.19
C ASP A 321 2.71 -12.25 -20.03
N LEU A 322 3.46 -12.97 -19.19
CA LEU A 322 4.16 -12.40 -18.06
C LEU A 322 5.68 -12.31 -18.28
N GLN A 323 6.27 -11.22 -17.83
CA GLN A 323 7.72 -11.09 -17.78
C GLN A 323 8.31 -11.94 -16.66
N GLN A 324 9.41 -12.62 -16.95
CA GLN A 324 10.11 -13.42 -15.96
C GLN A 324 10.93 -12.54 -15.01
N VAL A 325 10.54 -12.53 -13.74
CA VAL A 325 11.34 -11.91 -12.68
C VAL A 325 12.37 -12.92 -12.17
N LYS A 326 13.65 -12.62 -12.38
CA LYS A 326 14.76 -13.49 -11.94
C LYS A 326 15.23 -13.04 -10.55
N PRO A 327 15.49 -13.98 -9.60
CA PRO A 327 16.06 -13.63 -8.30
C PRO A 327 17.35 -12.79 -8.40
N SER A 328 18.19 -13.02 -9.40
CA SER A 328 19.41 -12.23 -9.64
C SER A 328 19.15 -10.75 -9.94
N SER A 329 18.01 -10.40 -10.53
CA SER A 329 17.64 -9.00 -10.75
C SER A 329 17.16 -8.28 -9.48
N LEU A 330 17.00 -9.03 -8.39
CA LEU A 330 16.54 -8.57 -7.09
C LEU A 330 17.66 -8.58 -6.03
N GLU A 331 18.91 -8.74 -6.44
CA GLU A 331 20.03 -8.70 -5.50
C GLU A 331 20.40 -7.25 -5.13
N PRO A 332 20.94 -7.02 -3.93
CA PRO A 332 21.21 -7.99 -2.84
C PRO A 332 19.96 -8.39 -2.03
N TYR A 333 18.83 -7.73 -2.21
CA TYR A 333 17.56 -7.98 -1.54
C TYR A 333 16.40 -7.72 -2.52
N PRO A 334 15.33 -8.53 -2.55
CA PRO A 334 15.09 -9.78 -1.82
C PRO A 334 15.61 -11.03 -2.56
N GLY A 335 16.31 -10.90 -3.65
CA GLY A 335 16.72 -11.99 -4.55
C GLY A 335 17.24 -13.26 -3.87
N PRO A 336 18.20 -13.16 -2.93
CA PRO A 336 18.71 -14.35 -2.23
C PRO A 336 17.65 -15.16 -1.48
N PHE A 337 16.51 -14.55 -1.15
CA PHE A 337 15.41 -15.21 -0.40
C PHE A 337 14.35 -15.84 -1.31
N LEU A 338 14.47 -15.67 -2.62
CA LEU A 338 13.55 -16.18 -3.65
C LEU A 338 14.23 -17.18 -4.60
N GLN A 339 15.31 -17.82 -4.16
CA GLN A 339 16.07 -18.81 -4.95
C GLN A 339 15.65 -20.24 -4.64
N PRO A 340 15.87 -21.20 -5.55
CA PRO A 340 15.67 -22.63 -5.30
C PRO A 340 16.35 -23.10 -4.00
N GLY A 341 15.73 -24.06 -3.33
CA GLY A 341 16.20 -24.52 -2.03
C GLY A 341 15.81 -23.66 -0.84
N ILE A 342 14.92 -22.69 -1.03
CA ILE A 342 14.38 -21.79 -0.01
C ILE A 342 13.85 -22.57 1.21
N GLU A 343 13.08 -23.63 1.02
CA GLU A 343 12.51 -24.46 2.08
C GLU A 343 13.61 -25.04 3.01
N LYS A 344 14.68 -25.57 2.41
CA LYS A 344 15.82 -26.12 3.14
C LYS A 344 16.53 -25.04 3.98
N ARG A 345 16.71 -23.84 3.42
CA ARG A 345 17.38 -22.73 4.10
C ARG A 345 16.53 -22.20 5.25
N ILE A 346 15.22 -22.00 5.04
CA ILE A 346 14.30 -21.58 6.10
C ILE A 346 14.28 -22.61 7.23
N ARG A 347 14.13 -23.92 6.93
CA ARG A 347 14.13 -24.98 7.94
C ARG A 347 15.43 -25.03 8.75
N LYS A 348 16.59 -24.90 8.10
CA LYS A 348 17.89 -24.83 8.80
C LYS A 348 17.94 -23.63 9.74
N THR A 349 17.56 -22.45 9.25
CA THR A 349 17.53 -21.22 10.06
C THR A 349 16.59 -21.34 11.24
N ALA A 350 15.36 -21.82 11.02
CA ALA A 350 14.40 -22.03 12.10
C ALA A 350 14.93 -22.98 13.19
N LYS A 351 15.54 -24.10 12.79
CA LYS A 351 16.18 -25.02 13.74
C LYS A 351 17.31 -24.35 14.54
N LEU A 352 18.19 -23.60 13.87
CA LEU A 352 19.29 -22.91 14.54
C LEU A 352 18.77 -21.82 15.49
N ARG A 353 17.80 -21.02 15.06
CA ARG A 353 17.17 -19.98 15.89
C ARG A 353 16.36 -20.53 17.06
N SER A 354 15.97 -21.80 17.04
CA SER A 354 15.24 -22.42 18.14
C SER A 354 16.11 -22.80 19.36
N ILE A 355 17.43 -22.74 19.20
CA ILE A 355 18.40 -23.16 20.26
C ILE A 355 18.65 -21.96 21.18
N GLY A 356 18.37 -22.15 22.47
CA GLY A 356 18.72 -21.19 23.53
C GLY A 356 17.99 -19.84 23.50
N ARG A 357 16.89 -19.70 22.71
CA ARG A 357 16.12 -18.44 22.61
C ARG A 357 14.78 -18.56 23.36
N PRO A 358 14.29 -17.45 23.93
CA PRO A 358 13.00 -17.43 24.64
C PRO A 358 11.83 -17.87 23.75
N ASP A 359 11.84 -17.48 22.48
CA ASP A 359 10.83 -17.79 21.47
C ASP A 359 11.16 -19.03 20.61
N GLY A 360 12.07 -19.88 21.06
CA GLY A 360 12.51 -21.10 20.38
C GLY A 360 11.37 -22.04 19.97
N LYS A 361 10.26 -22.04 20.74
CA LYS A 361 9.06 -22.82 20.41
C LYS A 361 8.44 -22.36 19.07
N GLU A 362 8.38 -21.05 18.82
CA GLU A 362 7.84 -20.50 17.58
C GLU A 362 8.72 -20.84 16.38
N TYR A 363 10.04 -20.82 16.52
CA TYR A 363 10.94 -21.27 15.47
C TYR A 363 10.82 -22.77 15.16
N ARG A 364 10.55 -23.63 16.17
CA ARG A 364 10.27 -25.06 15.93
C ARG A 364 8.96 -25.25 15.17
N LYS A 365 7.89 -24.51 15.53
CA LYS A 365 6.64 -24.50 14.75
C LYS A 365 6.90 -24.05 13.31
N ALA A 366 7.68 -22.99 13.10
CA ALA A 366 8.06 -22.51 11.77
C ALA A 366 8.78 -23.58 10.95
N ALA A 367 9.75 -24.30 11.54
CA ALA A 367 10.47 -25.37 10.86
C ALA A 367 9.56 -26.53 10.41
N LYS A 368 8.48 -26.81 11.16
CA LYS A 368 7.44 -27.78 10.79
C LYS A 368 6.55 -27.25 9.67
N ALA A 369 6.05 -26.01 9.82
CA ALA A 369 5.13 -25.39 8.88
C ALA A 369 5.71 -25.29 7.45
N VAL A 370 7.02 -25.08 7.30
CA VAL A 370 7.69 -25.09 5.99
C VAL A 370 7.45 -26.39 5.20
N ALA A 371 7.42 -27.54 5.89
CA ALA A 371 7.26 -28.83 5.24
C ALA A 371 5.78 -29.24 5.04
N THR A 372 4.85 -28.49 5.62
CA THR A 372 3.41 -28.80 5.63
C THR A 372 2.58 -27.60 5.20
N GLU A 373 2.04 -26.88 6.17
CA GLU A 373 1.01 -25.83 6.00
C GLU A 373 1.45 -24.71 5.06
N ALA A 374 2.67 -24.19 5.22
CA ALA A 374 3.14 -23.05 4.43
C ALA A 374 3.41 -23.40 2.96
N SER A 375 4.02 -24.57 2.70
CA SER A 375 4.23 -25.04 1.32
C SER A 375 2.93 -25.43 0.64
N GLU A 376 1.97 -26.00 1.39
CA GLU A 376 0.66 -26.35 0.87
C GLU A 376 -0.18 -25.09 0.56
N TYR A 377 -0.17 -24.11 1.49
CA TYR A 377 -0.81 -22.83 1.28
C TYR A 377 -0.31 -22.14 0.00
N ALA A 378 1.01 -22.05 -0.14
CA ALA A 378 1.64 -21.44 -1.31
C ALA A 378 1.22 -22.14 -2.63
N ARG A 379 1.23 -23.48 -2.65
CA ARG A 379 0.82 -24.24 -3.86
C ARG A 379 -0.65 -24.06 -4.22
N ARG A 380 -1.54 -23.97 -3.23
CA ARG A 380 -2.98 -23.84 -3.47
C ARG A 380 -3.39 -22.45 -3.92
N ASN A 381 -2.68 -21.42 -3.49
CA ASN A 381 -3.17 -20.06 -3.61
C ASN A 381 -2.35 -19.17 -4.56
N CYS A 382 -1.10 -19.51 -4.90
CA CYS A 382 -0.22 -18.63 -5.69
C CYS A 382 -0.73 -18.34 -7.13
N THR A 383 -1.66 -19.14 -7.66
CA THR A 383 -2.24 -18.94 -8.99
C THR A 383 -3.48 -18.05 -8.98
N ARG A 384 -4.19 -17.97 -7.84
CA ARG A 384 -5.46 -17.26 -7.70
C ARG A 384 -5.34 -15.77 -7.96
N TYR A 385 -4.19 -15.18 -7.67
CA TYR A 385 -3.91 -13.79 -7.99
C TYR A 385 -4.02 -13.51 -9.48
N PHE A 386 -3.47 -14.37 -10.32
CA PHE A 386 -3.49 -14.19 -11.78
C PHE A 386 -4.92 -14.30 -12.32
N GLU A 387 -5.75 -15.19 -11.76
CA GLU A 387 -7.19 -15.25 -12.07
C GLU A 387 -7.91 -13.95 -11.69
N PHE A 388 -7.63 -13.40 -10.51
CA PHE A 388 -8.21 -12.14 -10.07
C PHE A 388 -7.77 -10.95 -10.94
N GLN A 389 -6.55 -10.97 -11.48
CA GLN A 389 -6.06 -9.93 -12.37
C GLN A 389 -6.82 -9.81 -13.69
N TYR A 390 -7.51 -10.87 -14.16
CA TYR A 390 -8.41 -10.75 -15.31
C TYR A 390 -9.69 -9.96 -14.99
N VAL A 391 -10.11 -9.97 -13.73
CA VAL A 391 -11.33 -9.26 -13.28
C VAL A 391 -11.02 -7.82 -12.83
N TRP A 392 -9.81 -7.57 -12.34
CA TRP A 392 -9.45 -6.27 -11.76
C TRP A 392 -9.64 -5.06 -12.68
N PRO A 393 -9.20 -5.06 -13.94
CA PRO A 393 -9.43 -3.95 -14.85
C PRO A 393 -10.92 -3.67 -15.10
N GLU A 394 -11.75 -4.71 -15.13
CA GLU A 394 -13.20 -4.56 -15.30
C GLU A 394 -13.85 -3.91 -14.07
N ILE A 395 -13.41 -4.27 -12.86
CA ILE A 395 -13.84 -3.57 -11.63
C ILE A 395 -13.53 -2.07 -11.76
N MET A 396 -12.32 -1.73 -12.17
CA MET A 396 -11.89 -0.35 -12.30
C MET A 396 -12.69 0.42 -13.38
N VAL A 397 -12.93 -0.18 -14.54
CA VAL A 397 -13.74 0.44 -15.60
C VAL A 397 -15.18 0.65 -15.16
N ARG A 398 -15.81 -0.34 -14.53
CA ARG A 398 -17.23 -0.23 -14.12
C ARG A 398 -17.47 0.67 -12.91
N THR A 399 -16.46 0.93 -12.10
CA THR A 399 -16.55 1.81 -10.93
C THR A 399 -16.03 3.22 -11.20
N GLU A 400 -15.35 3.45 -12.33
CA GLU A 400 -14.85 4.77 -12.68
C GLU A 400 -15.99 5.77 -12.86
N GLY A 401 -15.98 6.84 -12.07
CA GLY A 401 -16.99 7.89 -12.16
C GLY A 401 -18.41 7.46 -11.74
N ASP A 402 -18.57 6.31 -11.05
CA ASP A 402 -19.89 5.89 -10.57
C ASP A 402 -20.47 6.92 -9.59
N SER A 403 -21.48 7.66 -10.02
CA SER A 403 -22.07 8.77 -9.27
C SER A 403 -22.76 8.31 -7.98
N ILE A 404 -23.32 7.09 -7.95
CA ILE A 404 -24.00 6.52 -6.77
C ILE A 404 -22.96 6.29 -5.67
N LEU A 405 -21.86 5.60 -5.99
CA LEU A 405 -20.77 5.35 -5.07
C LEU A 405 -20.11 6.67 -4.63
N ARG A 406 -19.80 7.54 -5.58
CA ARG A 406 -19.18 8.83 -5.28
C ARG A 406 -20.00 9.65 -4.30
N ASN A 407 -21.31 9.81 -4.54
CA ASN A 407 -22.18 10.59 -3.66
C ASN A 407 -22.34 9.94 -2.27
N ALA A 408 -22.35 8.61 -2.21
CA ALA A 408 -22.40 7.90 -0.93
C ALA A 408 -21.12 8.10 -0.11
N LEU A 409 -19.95 8.01 -0.75
CA LEU A 409 -18.65 8.18 -0.11
C LEU A 409 -18.40 9.63 0.34
N LEU A 410 -18.85 10.62 -0.43
CA LEU A 410 -18.73 12.02 -0.05
C LEU A 410 -19.51 12.35 1.25
N ARG A 411 -20.58 11.62 1.55
CA ARG A 411 -21.33 11.77 2.82
C ARG A 411 -20.57 11.25 4.04
N SER A 412 -19.54 10.43 3.86
CA SER A 412 -18.69 9.92 4.96
C SER A 412 -17.51 10.85 5.29
N VAL A 413 -17.42 12.01 4.65
CA VAL A 413 -16.45 13.05 5.00
C VAL A 413 -16.87 13.66 6.34
N VAL A 414 -15.92 13.69 7.28
CA VAL A 414 -16.14 14.30 8.59
C VAL A 414 -16.11 15.81 8.44
N LEU A 415 -17.27 16.43 8.67
CA LEU A 415 -17.42 17.89 8.68
C LEU A 415 -17.17 18.38 10.11
N CYS A 416 -16.35 19.40 10.27
CA CYS A 416 -16.25 20.10 11.54
C CYS A 416 -17.47 21.02 11.68
N SER A 417 -18.19 20.88 12.79
CA SER A 417 -19.25 21.80 13.18
C SER A 417 -18.61 23.12 13.62
N GLU A 418 -18.42 24.06 12.68
CA GLU A 418 -18.45 25.48 13.04
C GLU A 418 -19.93 25.88 13.14
N GLU A 419 -20.33 26.42 14.29
CA GLU A 419 -21.63 27.03 14.47
C GLU A 419 -21.80 28.15 13.43
N GLY A 420 -22.68 27.94 12.46
CA GLY A 420 -23.16 28.93 11.52
C GLY A 420 -22.49 28.91 10.15
N VAL A 421 -23.14 28.29 9.26
CA VAL A 421 -23.24 28.31 7.80
C VAL A 421 -23.09 26.93 7.20
N ILE A 422 -24.22 26.39 6.77
CA ILE A 422 -24.33 25.13 6.07
C ILE A 422 -24.02 25.38 4.59
N GLU A 423 -22.74 25.24 4.20
CA GLU A 423 -22.36 24.80 2.87
C GLU A 423 -21.21 23.80 3.02
N PRO A 424 -21.26 22.63 2.39
CA PRO A 424 -20.20 21.64 2.53
C PRO A 424 -18.95 22.11 1.78
N PRO A 425 -17.84 22.52 2.47
CA PRO A 425 -16.62 22.95 1.78
C PRO A 425 -15.96 21.85 0.95
N ALA A 426 -16.37 20.59 1.17
CA ALA A 426 -15.90 19.43 0.43
C ALA A 426 -16.33 19.39 -1.05
N GLU A 427 -17.50 19.92 -1.40
CA GLU A 427 -17.92 19.99 -2.81
C GLU A 427 -17.05 20.96 -3.62
N GLN A 428 -16.67 22.08 -3.04
CA GLN A 428 -15.85 23.07 -3.76
C GLN A 428 -14.38 22.64 -3.85
N MET A 429 -13.82 21.97 -2.85
CA MET A 429 -12.43 21.51 -2.91
C MET A 429 -12.27 20.25 -3.77
N MET A 430 -13.24 19.33 -3.78
CA MET A 430 -13.20 18.14 -4.62
C MET A 430 -13.60 18.46 -6.07
N THR A 431 -14.55 19.35 -6.32
CA THR A 431 -14.87 19.84 -7.68
C THR A 431 -13.73 20.63 -8.29
N ALA A 432 -13.06 21.49 -7.54
CA ALA A 432 -11.90 22.23 -8.04
C ALA A 432 -10.71 21.31 -8.44
N SER A 433 -10.51 20.19 -7.74
CA SER A 433 -9.47 19.21 -8.11
C SER A 433 -9.88 18.31 -9.28
N ILE A 434 -11.18 18.08 -9.47
CA ILE A 434 -11.74 17.26 -10.55
C ILE A 434 -11.88 18.07 -11.84
N ASP A 435 -12.33 19.32 -11.77
CA ASP A 435 -12.42 20.21 -12.93
C ASP A 435 -11.04 20.56 -13.52
N ALA A 436 -10.00 20.65 -12.68
CA ALA A 436 -8.62 20.82 -13.17
C ALA A 436 -8.09 19.61 -13.95
N GLY A 437 -8.70 18.42 -13.80
CA GLY A 437 -8.36 17.18 -14.49
C GLY A 437 -9.19 16.92 -15.77
N LEU A 438 -10.42 17.44 -15.83
CA LEU A 438 -11.38 17.16 -16.90
C LEU A 438 -11.31 18.13 -18.11
N THR A 439 -10.58 19.23 -18.03
CA THR A 439 -10.45 20.18 -19.14
C THR A 439 -9.31 19.87 -20.10
N LYS A 440 -9.16 18.61 -20.53
CA LYS A 440 -8.50 18.27 -21.79
C LYS A 440 -9.32 17.24 -22.54
N GLU A 441 -10.40 17.71 -23.14
CA GLU A 441 -10.95 17.06 -24.34
C GLU A 441 -9.84 16.92 -25.39
N VAL A 442 -9.49 15.71 -25.71
CA VAL A 442 -8.82 15.37 -26.94
C VAL A 442 -9.88 15.48 -28.04
N ARG A 443 -9.92 16.60 -28.73
CA ARG A 443 -10.62 16.66 -30.01
C ARG A 443 -9.90 15.76 -30.99
N LEU A 444 -10.45 14.59 -31.21
CA LEU A 444 -10.12 13.77 -32.38
C LEU A 444 -10.70 14.52 -33.60
N ASN A 445 -9.85 15.17 -34.38
CA ASN A 445 -10.18 15.55 -35.73
C ASN A 445 -10.33 14.27 -36.56
N VAL A 446 -11.55 13.88 -36.78
CA VAL A 446 -11.91 13.02 -37.92
C VAL A 446 -12.07 13.95 -39.10
N SER A 447 -11.09 14.04 -39.95
CA SER A 447 -11.23 14.56 -41.32
C SER A 447 -11.45 13.39 -42.28
N GLU A 448 -12.45 13.56 -43.09
CA GLU A 448 -12.91 12.76 -44.20
C GLU A 448 -11.84 12.09 -45.06
#